data_cf391217cb698351bd84c4132cfe511b
#
_entry.id   cf391217cb698351bd84c4132cfe511b
#
_cell.length_a   1.000
_cell.length_b   1.000
_cell.length_c   1.000
_cell.angle_alpha   90.00
_cell.angle_beta   90.00
_cell.angle_gamma   90.00
#
_symmetry.space_group_name_H-M   'P 1'
#
loop_
_entity.id
_entity.type
_entity.pdbx_description
1 polymer ?
#
loop_
_entity_poly.entity_id
_entity_poly.type
_entity_poly.pdbx_seq_one_letter_code
_entity_poly.pdbx_strand_id
1 'polypeptide(L)'
;MPRAFAPGLVAFALAVSAAAAADRTIVLPPDDRYATLAPGPGIEVTRQQCSSCHSTDYIVMQPRGDARQWDGVVTKMIKVYGAPVNDQDAKTIVEYLAKQYGN
;
A
#
# COMPACT_ATOMS: atom_id res chain seq x y z
N MET A 1 -65.50 34.22 35.83
CA MET A 1 -65.10 32.81 35.71
C MET A 1 -63.81 32.75 34.94
N PRO A 2 -62.68 32.53 35.57
CA PRO A 2 -61.43 32.41 34.86
C PRO A 2 -61.27 31.00 34.30
N ARG A 3 -61.02 30.91 32.99
CA ARG A 3 -60.69 29.66 32.30
C ARG A 3 -59.19 29.35 32.55
N ALA A 4 -58.97 28.24 33.26
CA ALA A 4 -57.67 27.69 33.46
C ALA A 4 -57.15 27.06 32.14
N PHE A 5 -56.11 27.61 31.56
CA PHE A 5 -55.39 26.97 30.50
C PHE A 5 -54.35 25.98 31.12
N ALA A 6 -54.62 24.71 30.93
CA ALA A 6 -53.60 23.70 31.25
C ALA A 6 -52.52 23.65 30.13
N PRO A 7 -51.24 23.80 30.44
CA PRO A 7 -50.21 23.58 29.46
C PRO A 7 -49.99 22.08 29.23
N GLY A 8 -50.42 21.62 28.05
CA GLY A 8 -50.11 20.26 27.61
C GLY A 8 -48.61 20.12 27.33
N LEU A 9 -47.93 19.35 28.16
CA LEU A 9 -46.54 18.94 27.93
C LEU A 9 -46.55 17.91 26.80
N VAL A 10 -46.14 18.35 25.62
CA VAL A 10 -45.85 17.43 24.51
C VAL A 10 -44.44 16.89 24.76
N ALA A 11 -44.35 15.70 25.31
CA ALA A 11 -43.11 14.96 25.44
C ALA A 11 -42.70 14.43 24.04
N PHE A 12 -41.79 15.10 23.38
CA PHE A 12 -41.18 14.64 22.12
C PHE A 12 -40.14 13.58 22.48
N ALA A 13 -40.50 12.31 22.44
CA ALA A 13 -39.57 11.21 22.61
C ALA A 13 -38.69 11.09 21.33
N LEU A 14 -37.46 11.61 21.38
CA LEU A 14 -36.45 11.33 20.40
C LEU A 14 -36.04 9.86 20.54
N ALA A 15 -36.56 9.00 19.67
CA ALA A 15 -36.08 7.65 19.51
C ALA A 15 -34.72 7.73 18.75
N VAL A 16 -33.63 7.72 19.50
CA VAL A 16 -32.28 7.54 18.93
C VAL A 16 -32.17 6.06 18.56
N SER A 17 -32.37 5.75 17.28
CA SER A 17 -32.04 4.44 16.74
C SER A 17 -30.52 4.30 16.72
N ALA A 18 -29.94 3.59 17.68
CA ALA A 18 -28.58 3.15 17.62
C ALA A 18 -28.49 2.16 16.45
N ALA A 19 -27.99 2.64 15.30
CA ALA A 19 -27.61 1.76 14.22
C ALA A 19 -26.40 0.95 14.72
N ALA A 20 -26.63 -0.31 15.08
CA ALA A 20 -25.56 -1.23 15.38
C ALA A 20 -24.72 -1.39 14.10
N ALA A 21 -23.51 -0.85 14.12
CA ALA A 21 -22.53 -1.10 13.08
C ALA A 21 -22.20 -2.60 13.14
N ALA A 22 -22.67 -3.36 12.15
CA ALA A 22 -22.29 -4.75 12.04
C ALA A 22 -20.82 -4.80 11.61
N ASP A 23 -19.99 -5.46 12.41
CA ASP A 23 -18.61 -5.74 12.05
C ASP A 23 -18.59 -6.56 10.76
N ARG A 24 -18.06 -5.97 9.70
CA ARG A 24 -17.85 -6.67 8.44
C ARG A 24 -16.40 -7.14 8.37
N THR A 25 -16.21 -8.42 8.45
CA THR A 25 -14.90 -9.03 8.23
C THR A 25 -14.69 -9.19 6.72
N ILE A 26 -13.60 -8.59 6.21
CA ILE A 26 -13.15 -8.77 4.83
C ILE A 26 -12.00 -9.76 4.88
N VAL A 27 -12.13 -10.85 4.12
CA VAL A 27 -11.03 -11.79 3.91
C VAL A 27 -10.12 -11.16 2.84
N LEU A 28 -8.93 -10.73 3.26
CA LEU A 28 -7.92 -10.23 2.34
C LEU A 28 -7.31 -11.40 1.55
N PRO A 29 -6.95 -11.18 0.28
CA PRO A 29 -6.16 -12.17 -0.45
C PRO A 29 -4.82 -12.39 0.25
N PRO A 30 -4.18 -13.57 0.08
CA PRO A 30 -2.85 -13.82 0.63
C PRO A 30 -1.86 -12.76 0.15
N ASP A 31 -1.01 -12.26 1.06
CA ASP A 31 -0.05 -11.19 0.79
C ASP A 31 0.99 -11.55 -0.28
N ASP A 32 1.21 -12.84 -0.51
CA ASP A 32 2.16 -13.36 -1.50
C ASP A 32 1.62 -13.41 -2.93
N ARG A 33 0.32 -13.17 -3.13
CA ARG A 33 -0.34 -13.36 -4.42
C ARG A 33 0.17 -12.41 -5.51
N TYR A 34 0.52 -11.18 -5.14
CA TYR A 34 0.88 -10.11 -6.08
C TYR A 34 2.30 -9.57 -5.89
N ALA A 35 2.91 -9.83 -4.75
CA ALA A 35 4.21 -9.28 -4.37
C ALA A 35 5.38 -10.26 -4.60
N THR A 36 5.15 -11.37 -5.31
CA THR A 36 6.20 -12.37 -5.53
C THR A 36 7.13 -11.93 -6.64
N LEU A 37 8.35 -11.58 -6.24
CA LEU A 37 9.43 -11.31 -7.19
C LEU A 37 9.87 -12.60 -7.91
N ALA A 38 10.24 -12.49 -9.18
CA ALA A 38 10.75 -13.61 -9.96
C ALA A 38 12.04 -14.17 -9.33
N PRO A 39 12.18 -15.50 -9.20
CA PRO A 39 13.35 -16.09 -8.59
C PRO A 39 14.62 -15.83 -9.43
N GLY A 40 15.71 -15.50 -8.76
CA GLY A 40 16.99 -15.27 -9.42
C GLY A 40 18.03 -14.59 -8.54
N PRO A 41 19.27 -14.54 -8.98
CA PRO A 41 20.34 -13.86 -8.24
C PRO A 41 19.98 -12.39 -7.97
N GLY A 42 20.13 -11.92 -6.74
CA GLY A 42 19.80 -10.56 -6.32
C GLY A 42 18.38 -10.38 -5.75
N ILE A 43 17.52 -11.42 -5.78
CA ILE A 43 16.15 -11.35 -5.26
C ILE A 43 16.09 -10.95 -3.79
N GLU A 44 16.97 -11.48 -2.95
CA GLU A 44 16.93 -11.20 -1.50
C GLU A 44 17.30 -9.76 -1.19
N VAL A 45 18.33 -9.23 -1.83
CA VAL A 45 18.72 -7.83 -1.70
C VAL A 45 17.60 -6.92 -2.21
N THR A 46 17.04 -7.24 -3.36
CA THR A 46 15.93 -6.48 -3.95
C THR A 46 14.72 -6.48 -3.04
N ARG A 47 14.32 -7.65 -2.53
CA ARG A 47 13.19 -7.77 -1.61
C ARG A 47 13.41 -6.95 -0.34
N GLN A 48 14.57 -7.13 0.30
CA GLN A 48 14.89 -6.46 1.56
C GLN A 48 14.89 -4.94 1.41
N GLN A 49 15.55 -4.43 0.37
CA GLN A 49 15.69 -2.98 0.18
C GLN A 49 14.40 -2.32 -0.31
N CYS A 50 13.69 -2.94 -1.24
CA CYS A 50 12.51 -2.34 -1.86
C CYS A 50 11.26 -2.42 -0.96
N SER A 51 11.07 -3.51 -0.20
CA SER A 51 9.88 -3.67 0.65
C SER A 51 9.92 -2.87 1.94
N SER A 52 11.01 -2.14 2.22
CA SER A 52 11.12 -1.29 3.40
C SER A 52 10.19 -0.06 3.36
N CYS A 53 9.75 0.37 2.19
CA CYS A 53 8.93 1.56 2.01
C CYS A 53 7.56 1.28 1.39
N HIS A 54 7.47 0.35 0.45
CA HIS A 54 6.22 -0.02 -0.24
C HIS A 54 6.29 -1.45 -0.77
N SER A 55 5.17 -1.96 -1.28
CA SER A 55 5.09 -3.31 -1.85
C SER A 55 5.97 -3.48 -3.10
N THR A 56 6.53 -4.68 -3.27
CA THR A 56 7.23 -5.09 -4.49
C THR A 56 6.30 -5.23 -5.70
N ASP A 57 4.98 -5.10 -5.53
CA ASP A 57 4.03 -4.96 -6.64
C ASP A 57 4.37 -3.78 -7.56
N TYR A 58 4.93 -2.71 -7.00
CA TYR A 58 5.43 -1.58 -7.79
C TYR A 58 6.54 -1.96 -8.78
N ILE A 59 7.22 -3.07 -8.57
CA ILE A 59 8.20 -3.62 -9.49
C ILE A 59 7.51 -4.46 -10.56
N VAL A 60 6.71 -5.46 -10.13
CA VAL A 60 6.11 -6.43 -11.06
C VAL A 60 5.07 -5.82 -11.99
N MET A 61 4.48 -4.71 -11.60
CA MET A 61 3.49 -3.97 -12.40
C MET A 61 4.12 -2.92 -13.32
N GLN A 62 5.43 -2.67 -13.26
CA GLN A 62 6.09 -1.73 -14.15
C GLN A 62 6.18 -2.29 -15.57
N PRO A 63 6.15 -1.43 -16.60
CA PRO A 63 6.51 -1.82 -17.95
C PRO A 63 7.94 -2.41 -17.96
N ARG A 64 8.14 -3.43 -18.78
CA ARG A 64 9.48 -3.98 -18.96
C ARG A 64 10.43 -2.91 -19.51
N GLY A 65 11.66 -2.90 -19.02
CA GLY A 65 12.65 -1.90 -19.38
C GLY A 65 14.05 -2.46 -19.47
N ASP A 66 14.92 -1.77 -20.19
CA ASP A 66 16.33 -2.12 -20.24
C ASP A 66 17.07 -1.79 -18.93
N ALA A 67 18.34 -2.17 -18.83
CA ALA A 67 19.16 -1.92 -17.65
C ALA A 67 19.27 -0.42 -17.32
N ARG A 68 19.26 0.45 -18.32
CA ARG A 68 19.33 1.90 -18.13
C ARG A 68 18.05 2.47 -17.50
N GLN A 69 16.90 1.95 -17.92
CA GLN A 69 15.64 2.33 -17.33
C GLN A 69 15.55 1.88 -15.86
N TRP A 70 15.95 0.65 -15.56
CA TRP A 70 15.99 0.15 -14.19
C TRP A 70 16.99 0.89 -13.30
N ASP A 71 18.16 1.24 -13.84
CA ASP A 71 19.13 2.10 -13.15
C ASP A 71 18.51 3.47 -12.80
N GLY A 72 17.77 4.06 -13.73
CA GLY A 72 17.03 5.29 -13.50
C GLY A 72 15.99 5.16 -12.40
N VAL A 73 15.26 4.05 -12.33
CA VAL A 73 14.28 3.77 -11.28
C VAL A 73 14.96 3.64 -9.91
N VAL A 74 16.01 2.83 -9.80
CA VAL A 74 16.75 2.63 -8.55
C VAL A 74 17.40 3.94 -8.08
N THR A 75 18.03 4.67 -8.98
CA THR A 75 18.61 6.00 -8.70
C THR A 75 17.55 6.96 -8.18
N LYS A 76 16.37 6.98 -8.75
CA LYS A 76 15.25 7.80 -8.27
C LYS A 76 14.82 7.43 -6.85
N MET A 77 14.73 6.15 -6.53
CA MET A 77 14.40 5.71 -5.16
C MET A 77 15.45 6.21 -4.15
N ILE A 78 16.73 6.18 -4.52
CA ILE A 78 17.83 6.61 -3.65
C ILE A 78 17.90 8.14 -3.55
N LYS A 79 17.94 8.84 -4.68
CA LYS A 79 18.24 10.28 -4.71
C LYS A 79 17.02 11.16 -4.44
N VAL A 80 15.83 10.75 -4.84
CA VAL A 80 14.61 11.54 -4.69
C VAL A 80 13.84 11.13 -3.44
N TYR A 81 13.70 9.84 -3.19
CA TYR A 81 12.91 9.33 -2.07
C TYR A 81 13.75 8.92 -0.85
N GLY A 82 15.07 8.99 -0.94
CA GLY A 82 15.97 8.78 0.20
C GLY A 82 16.09 7.31 0.63
N ALA A 83 15.89 6.36 -0.29
CA ALA A 83 16.07 4.94 0.02
C ALA A 83 17.50 4.67 0.52
N PRO A 84 17.68 4.00 1.68
CA PRO A 84 19.00 3.78 2.28
C PRO A 84 19.72 2.59 1.63
N VAL A 85 19.91 2.64 0.33
CA VAL A 85 20.54 1.58 -0.48
C VAL A 85 21.97 2.02 -0.81
N ASN A 86 22.96 1.18 -0.46
CA ASN A 86 24.35 1.43 -0.81
C ASN A 86 24.62 1.12 -2.29
N ASP A 87 25.76 1.57 -2.81
CA ASP A 87 26.11 1.45 -4.23
C ASP A 87 26.23 0.00 -4.69
N GLN A 88 26.71 -0.90 -3.84
CA GLN A 88 26.84 -2.33 -4.18
C GLN A 88 25.46 -2.98 -4.30
N ASP A 89 24.57 -2.72 -3.35
CA ASP A 89 23.21 -3.22 -3.39
C ASP A 89 22.43 -2.63 -4.57
N ALA A 90 22.61 -1.32 -4.84
CA ALA A 90 21.99 -0.66 -5.99
C ALA A 90 22.36 -1.36 -7.30
N LYS A 91 23.65 -1.68 -7.49
CA LYS A 91 24.12 -2.41 -8.67
C LYS A 91 23.50 -3.80 -8.77
N THR A 92 23.50 -4.56 -7.67
CA THR A 92 22.88 -5.89 -7.62
C THR A 92 21.39 -5.85 -7.96
N ILE A 93 20.67 -4.84 -7.44
CA ILE A 93 19.24 -4.63 -7.70
C ILE A 93 19.00 -4.32 -9.18
N VAL A 94 19.77 -3.41 -9.77
CA VAL A 94 19.65 -3.07 -11.19
C VAL A 94 19.89 -4.29 -12.09
N GLU A 95 20.93 -5.07 -11.81
CA GLU A 95 21.24 -6.30 -12.55
C GLU A 95 20.10 -7.32 -12.45
N TYR A 96 19.53 -7.51 -11.25
CA TYR A 96 18.39 -8.38 -11.02
C TYR A 96 17.15 -7.89 -11.80
N LEU A 97 16.81 -6.62 -11.68
CA LEU A 97 15.63 -6.05 -12.34
C LEU A 97 15.75 -6.10 -13.86
N ALA A 98 16.91 -5.76 -14.41
CA ALA A 98 17.16 -5.84 -15.84
C ALA A 98 17.04 -7.27 -16.38
N LYS A 99 17.47 -8.26 -15.59
CA LYS A 99 17.41 -9.67 -15.98
C LYS A 99 16.01 -10.25 -15.88
N GLN A 100 15.26 -9.95 -14.82
CA GLN A 100 13.96 -10.57 -14.56
C GLN A 100 12.79 -9.78 -15.17
N TYR A 101 12.93 -8.48 -15.27
CA TYR A 101 11.89 -7.54 -15.74
C TYR A 101 12.37 -6.68 -16.93
N GLY A 102 13.46 -7.08 -17.55
CA GLY A 102 13.96 -6.48 -18.78
C GLY A 102 13.21 -6.91 -20.04
N ASN A 103 13.51 -6.22 -21.15
CA ASN A 103 13.04 -6.58 -22.49
C ASN A 103 13.90 -7.73 -23.05
#